data_dfa2998d667e0b569b26e9d004acfc26
#
_entry.id   dfa2998d667e0b569b26e9d004acfc26
#
_cell.length_a   1.000
_cell.length_b   1.000
_cell.length_c   1.000
_cell.angle_alpha   90.00
_cell.angle_beta   90.00
_cell.angle_gamma   90.00
#
_symmetry.space_group_name_H-M   'P 1'
#
loop_
_entity.id
_entity.type
_entity.pdbx_description
1 polymer ?
#
loop_
_entity_poly.entity_id
_entity_poly.type
_entity_poly.pdbx_seq_one_letter_code
_entity_poly.pdbx_strand_id
1 'polypeptide(L)'
;MGGVTVFLLLIWTLISPSSNGKAWPPHTVCRDGNLEVFYQSCDPLQDFGFSVDQCSKHLKSNLNIRLGIVLREDIKELFLDIALFTKGSSILNFSYPICEEDLPKFSFCGRRKGEQIYYAGPINNPGFEILEGEYQVLLELYNEKRSTVACANATVICS
;
A
#
# COMPACT_ATOMS: atom_id res chain seq x y z
N MET A 1 12.92 -32.34 -35.98
CA MET A 1 12.36 -30.99 -36.19
C MET A 1 11.41 -30.58 -35.10
N GLY A 2 10.51 -31.46 -34.66
CA GLY A 2 9.59 -31.14 -33.58
C GLY A 2 10.26 -30.89 -32.22
N GLY A 3 11.43 -31.49 -31.96
CA GLY A 3 12.13 -31.32 -30.69
C GLY A 3 12.68 -29.92 -30.47
N VAL A 4 13.10 -29.23 -31.54
CA VAL A 4 13.62 -27.86 -31.41
C VAL A 4 12.51 -26.91 -31.03
N THR A 5 11.34 -27.05 -31.63
CA THR A 5 10.18 -26.23 -31.33
C THR A 5 9.72 -26.42 -29.89
N VAL A 6 9.68 -27.64 -29.42
CA VAL A 6 9.31 -27.97 -28.03
C VAL A 6 10.31 -27.35 -27.05
N PHE A 7 11.60 -27.42 -27.37
CA PHE A 7 12.64 -26.85 -26.54
C PHE A 7 12.49 -25.32 -26.39
N LEU A 8 12.19 -24.63 -27.48
CA LEU A 8 11.96 -23.19 -27.47
C LEU A 8 10.75 -22.82 -26.62
N LEU A 9 9.68 -23.59 -26.68
CA LEU A 9 8.50 -23.38 -25.85
C LEU A 9 8.81 -23.57 -24.37
N LEU A 10 9.64 -24.55 -24.02
CA LEU A 10 10.05 -24.76 -22.63
C LEU A 10 10.86 -23.60 -22.10
N ILE A 11 11.79 -23.08 -22.88
CA ILE A 11 12.58 -21.92 -22.48
C ILE A 11 11.67 -20.72 -22.25
N TRP A 12 10.74 -20.49 -23.15
CA TRP A 12 9.79 -19.39 -23.04
C TRP A 12 8.93 -19.51 -21.77
N THR A 13 8.49 -20.72 -21.46
CA THR A 13 7.69 -20.98 -20.27
C THR A 13 8.49 -20.72 -18.99
N LEU A 14 9.76 -21.07 -18.97
CA LEU A 14 10.62 -20.85 -17.80
C LEU A 14 10.90 -19.37 -17.56
N ILE A 15 11.10 -18.60 -18.62
CA ILE A 15 11.41 -17.16 -18.50
C ILE A 15 10.18 -16.37 -18.07
N SER A 16 9.03 -16.66 -18.65
CA SER A 16 7.81 -15.92 -18.39
C SER A 16 7.37 -15.94 -16.93
N PRO A 17 7.29 -17.10 -16.25
CA PRO A 17 6.96 -17.14 -14.83
C PRO A 17 7.97 -16.42 -13.94
N SER A 18 9.26 -16.51 -14.25
CA SER A 18 10.28 -15.88 -13.41
C SER A 18 10.21 -14.34 -13.48
N SER A 19 9.83 -13.77 -14.62
CA SER A 19 9.67 -12.33 -14.72
C SER A 19 8.42 -11.84 -14.00
N ASN A 20 7.38 -12.67 -13.93
CA ASN A 20 6.14 -12.35 -13.24
C ASN A 20 6.19 -12.67 -11.75
N GLY A 21 7.16 -13.46 -11.32
CA GLY A 21 7.28 -13.92 -9.95
C GLY A 21 7.97 -12.96 -9.01
N LYS A 22 8.32 -11.74 -9.47
CA LYS A 22 9.03 -10.76 -8.64
C LYS A 22 8.07 -9.89 -7.84
N ALA A 23 7.16 -10.52 -7.13
CA ALA A 23 6.33 -9.80 -6.18
C ALA A 23 7.16 -9.47 -4.94
N TRP A 24 6.89 -8.30 -4.35
CA TRP A 24 7.52 -7.92 -3.09
C TRP A 24 6.99 -8.82 -1.97
N PRO A 25 7.77 -9.04 -0.92
CA PRO A 25 7.30 -9.87 0.18
C PRO A 25 6.16 -9.19 0.93
N PRO A 26 5.24 -9.97 1.52
CA PRO A 26 4.22 -9.40 2.40
C PRO A 26 4.85 -8.94 3.71
N HIS A 27 4.33 -7.83 4.22
CA HIS A 27 4.75 -7.27 5.50
C HIS A 27 3.61 -7.31 6.49
N THR A 28 3.91 -7.67 7.73
CA THR A 28 2.93 -7.64 8.81
C THR A 28 2.92 -6.26 9.43
N VAL A 29 1.79 -5.56 9.34
CA VAL A 29 1.61 -4.27 9.98
C VAL A 29 1.27 -4.45 11.45
N CYS A 30 0.42 -5.45 11.72
CA CYS A 30 -0.21 -5.60 13.01
C CYS A 30 -0.65 -7.06 13.15
N ARG A 31 -0.35 -7.66 14.30
CA ARG A 31 -0.77 -9.02 14.60
C ARG A 31 -0.99 -9.14 16.10
N ASP A 32 -2.24 -9.10 16.50
CA ASP A 32 -2.59 -9.21 17.91
C ASP A 32 -3.96 -9.86 18.05
N GLY A 33 -3.97 -11.07 18.58
CA GLY A 33 -5.17 -11.82 18.94
C GLY A 33 -6.30 -11.77 17.90
N ASN A 34 -7.06 -10.70 17.94
CA ASN A 34 -8.26 -10.56 17.13
C ASN A 34 -8.08 -9.80 15.82
N LEU A 35 -6.90 -9.21 15.61
CA LEU A 35 -6.65 -8.40 14.42
C LEU A 35 -5.32 -8.75 13.79
N GLU A 36 -5.35 -9.04 12.48
CA GLU A 36 -4.15 -9.22 11.68
C GLU A 36 -4.25 -8.33 10.45
N VAL A 37 -3.17 -7.59 10.19
CA VAL A 37 -3.09 -6.71 9.02
C VAL A 37 -1.76 -6.97 8.33
N PHE A 38 -1.85 -7.28 7.04
CA PHE A 38 -0.70 -7.50 6.18
C PHE A 38 -0.80 -6.60 4.97
N TYR A 39 0.32 -6.20 4.40
CA TYR A 39 0.31 -5.53 3.12
C TYR A 39 1.45 -6.01 2.24
N GLN A 40 1.29 -5.80 0.95
CA GLN A 40 2.29 -6.11 -0.05
C GLN A 40 2.29 -4.98 -1.08
N SER A 41 3.47 -4.47 -1.42
CA SER A 41 3.58 -3.45 -2.45
C SER A 41 3.10 -4.02 -3.78
N CYS A 42 2.26 -3.27 -4.48
CA CYS A 42 1.84 -3.58 -5.84
C CYS A 42 2.59 -2.76 -6.88
N ASP A 43 3.53 -1.92 -6.45
CA ASP A 43 4.41 -1.19 -7.35
C ASP A 43 5.58 -2.08 -7.73
N PRO A 44 5.74 -2.45 -9.00
CA PRO A 44 6.83 -3.34 -9.40
C PRO A 44 8.21 -2.75 -9.22
N LEU A 45 8.31 -1.43 -9.02
CA LEU A 45 9.58 -0.74 -8.94
C LEU A 45 10.11 -0.55 -7.53
N GLN A 46 9.26 -0.64 -6.51
CA GLN A 46 9.73 -0.46 -5.14
C GLN A 46 8.79 -1.07 -4.10
N ASP A 47 9.40 -1.41 -2.98
CA ASP A 47 8.71 -1.75 -1.75
C ASP A 47 8.81 -0.54 -0.80
N PHE A 48 8.07 -0.57 0.29
CA PHE A 48 8.11 0.50 1.29
C PHE A 48 7.81 -0.08 2.67
N GLY A 49 8.17 0.68 3.70
CA GLY A 49 7.92 0.29 5.08
C GLY A 49 6.75 1.05 5.68
N PHE A 50 5.86 0.35 6.35
CA PHE A 50 4.72 0.94 7.04
C PHE A 50 4.39 0.14 8.29
N SER A 51 4.13 0.85 9.38
CA SER A 51 3.68 0.22 10.63
C SER A 51 2.79 1.18 11.42
N VAL A 52 2.04 0.62 12.37
CA VAL A 52 1.15 1.37 13.24
C VAL A 52 1.43 0.98 14.69
N ASP A 53 1.10 1.86 15.62
CA ASP A 53 1.31 1.62 17.04
C ASP A 53 0.10 0.98 17.75
N GLN A 54 -1.02 0.87 17.06
CA GLN A 54 -2.23 0.28 17.60
C GLN A 54 -2.63 -0.95 16.81
N CYS A 55 -2.82 -2.07 17.50
CA CYS A 55 -3.27 -3.31 16.89
C CYS A 55 -4.53 -3.78 17.62
N SER A 56 -5.63 -3.10 17.36
CA SER A 56 -6.91 -3.36 17.99
C SER A 56 -8.04 -3.06 17.00
N LYS A 57 -9.12 -3.83 17.09
CA LYS A 57 -10.29 -3.55 16.26
C LYS A 57 -10.96 -2.23 16.61
N HIS A 58 -10.64 -1.65 17.76
CA HIS A 58 -11.10 -0.31 18.16
C HIS A 58 -9.96 0.69 17.95
N LEU A 59 -9.97 1.37 16.80
CA LEU A 59 -8.94 2.35 16.49
C LEU A 59 -9.29 3.70 17.09
N LYS A 60 -8.34 4.23 17.85
CA LYS A 60 -8.49 5.53 18.50
C LYS A 60 -8.25 6.66 17.47
N SER A 61 -8.70 7.87 17.83
CA SER A 61 -8.59 9.02 16.93
C SER A 61 -7.15 9.49 16.69
N ASN A 62 -6.20 9.15 17.56
CA ASN A 62 -4.80 9.56 17.45
C ASN A 62 -3.89 8.36 17.22
N LEU A 63 -4.00 7.79 16.03
CA LEU A 63 -3.16 6.68 15.61
C LEU A 63 -1.78 7.19 15.20
N ASN A 64 -0.71 6.59 15.70
CA ASN A 64 0.65 6.87 15.25
C ASN A 64 1.08 5.88 14.20
N ILE A 65 1.67 6.39 13.14
CA ILE A 65 2.17 5.55 12.04
C ILE A 65 3.66 5.80 11.81
N ARG A 66 4.28 4.85 11.14
CA ARG A 66 5.64 4.98 10.61
C ARG A 66 5.60 4.61 9.14
N LEU A 67 6.16 5.46 8.32
CA LEU A 67 6.21 5.25 6.87
C LEU A 67 7.61 5.57 6.38
N GLY A 68 8.20 4.66 5.63
CA GLY A 68 9.49 4.86 4.99
C GLY A 68 9.41 4.52 3.51
N ILE A 69 9.74 5.47 2.66
CA ILE A 69 9.65 5.29 1.21
C ILE A 69 10.64 6.22 0.50
N VAL A 70 11.16 5.75 -0.65
CA VAL A 70 11.93 6.60 -1.55
C VAL A 70 10.98 7.09 -2.64
N LEU A 71 10.92 8.40 -2.82
CA LEU A 71 10.01 8.99 -3.79
C LEU A 71 10.48 8.74 -5.22
N ARG A 72 9.58 8.22 -6.03
CA ARG A 72 9.81 8.03 -7.46
C ARG A 72 9.24 9.17 -8.29
N GLU A 73 8.50 10.07 -7.66
CA GLU A 73 7.90 11.24 -8.28
C GLU A 73 7.93 12.41 -7.31
N ASP A 74 7.92 13.63 -7.82
CA ASP A 74 7.73 14.83 -7.00
C ASP A 74 6.34 14.83 -6.40
N ILE A 75 6.22 15.22 -5.14
CA ILE A 75 4.92 15.30 -4.46
C ILE A 75 4.58 16.71 -4.02
N LYS A 76 4.22 17.56 -4.97
CA LYS A 76 3.62 18.86 -4.65
C LYS A 76 2.28 18.66 -3.97
N GLU A 77 1.47 17.81 -4.57
CA GLU A 77 0.23 17.34 -3.99
C GLU A 77 0.32 15.82 -3.89
N LEU A 78 -0.38 15.26 -2.93
CA LEU A 78 -0.41 13.81 -2.70
C LEU A 78 -1.80 13.41 -2.28
N PHE A 79 -2.33 12.37 -2.91
CA PHE A 79 -3.67 11.85 -2.66
C PHE A 79 -3.59 10.36 -2.40
N LEU A 80 -4.47 9.88 -1.56
CA LEU A 80 -4.61 8.46 -1.26
C LEU A 80 -5.97 7.97 -1.70
N ASP A 81 -5.99 7.01 -2.62
CA ASP A 81 -7.20 6.29 -2.97
C ASP A 81 -7.26 5.00 -2.18
N ILE A 82 -8.40 4.76 -1.56
CA ILE A 82 -8.66 3.56 -0.77
C ILE A 82 -9.87 2.85 -1.35
N ALA A 83 -9.71 1.56 -1.66
CA ALA A 83 -10.80 0.71 -2.09
C ALA A 83 -10.88 -0.48 -1.14
N LEU A 84 -12.04 -0.69 -0.56
CA LEU A 84 -12.29 -1.75 0.41
C LEU A 84 -13.21 -2.81 -0.20
N PHE A 85 -12.78 -4.07 -0.11
CA PHE A 85 -13.52 -5.21 -0.64
C PHE A 85 -13.74 -6.26 0.44
N THR A 86 -14.88 -6.91 0.42
CA THR A 86 -15.12 -8.11 1.21
C THR A 86 -15.84 -9.13 0.33
N LYS A 87 -15.40 -10.39 0.37
CA LYS A 87 -15.97 -11.49 -0.43
C LYS A 87 -16.05 -11.15 -1.93
N GLY A 88 -15.03 -10.41 -2.42
CA GLY A 88 -14.97 -10.04 -3.83
C GLY A 88 -15.85 -8.87 -4.24
N SER A 89 -16.64 -8.32 -3.33
CA SER A 89 -17.52 -7.18 -3.61
C SER A 89 -16.93 -5.91 -3.07
N SER A 90 -16.96 -4.84 -3.87
CA SER A 90 -16.52 -3.52 -3.43
C SER A 90 -17.51 -2.95 -2.43
N ILE A 91 -17.04 -2.57 -1.24
CA ILE A 91 -17.87 -1.98 -0.20
C ILE A 91 -17.74 -0.47 -0.19
N LEU A 92 -16.51 0.03 -0.39
CA LEU A 92 -16.17 1.43 -0.17
C LEU A 92 -15.05 1.84 -1.10
N ASN A 93 -15.19 3.03 -1.69
CA ASN A 93 -14.17 3.68 -2.48
C ASN A 93 -14.13 5.14 -2.08
N PHE A 94 -12.97 5.64 -1.70
CA PHE A 94 -12.84 7.07 -1.43
C PHE A 94 -11.41 7.54 -1.67
N SER A 95 -11.28 8.86 -1.89
CA SER A 95 -10.00 9.53 -2.06
C SER A 95 -9.80 10.50 -0.90
N TYR A 96 -8.59 10.55 -0.40
CA TYR A 96 -8.23 11.42 0.72
C TYR A 96 -7.03 12.27 0.34
N PRO A 97 -7.12 13.61 0.46
CA PRO A 97 -5.98 14.49 0.19
C PRO A 97 -5.01 14.46 1.36
N ILE A 98 -3.75 14.13 1.07
CA ILE A 98 -2.67 14.12 2.07
C ILE A 98 -1.87 15.40 2.00
N CYS A 99 -1.49 15.81 0.80
CA CYS A 99 -0.78 17.07 0.56
C CYS A 99 -1.58 17.91 -0.41
N GLU A 100 -2.03 19.08 0.04
CA GLU A 100 -2.68 20.07 -0.79
C GLU A 100 -1.72 21.24 -0.98
N GLU A 101 -1.80 21.91 -2.12
CA GLU A 101 -0.86 22.96 -2.47
C GLU A 101 -0.82 24.07 -1.41
N ASP A 102 -1.97 24.44 -0.88
CA ASP A 102 -2.08 25.54 0.09
C ASP A 102 -2.12 25.08 1.54
N LEU A 103 -2.15 23.77 1.79
CA LEU A 103 -2.27 23.19 3.13
C LEU A 103 -1.37 21.97 3.27
N PRO A 104 -0.06 22.16 3.44
CA PRO A 104 0.84 21.02 3.67
C PRO A 104 0.64 20.48 5.08
N LYS A 105 -0.15 19.43 5.21
CA LYS A 105 -0.49 18.81 6.50
C LYS A 105 0.66 18.02 7.12
N PHE A 106 1.61 17.60 6.30
CA PHE A 106 2.73 16.77 6.73
C PHE A 106 4.05 17.38 6.29
N SER A 107 5.10 17.09 7.03
CA SER A 107 6.44 17.63 6.76
C SER A 107 7.03 17.14 5.44
N PHE A 108 6.57 16.01 4.92
CA PHE A 108 7.07 15.46 3.67
C PHE A 108 6.40 16.06 2.42
N CYS A 109 5.38 16.89 2.60
CA CYS A 109 4.71 17.54 1.46
C CYS A 109 5.69 18.48 0.76
N GLY A 110 5.74 18.42 -0.57
CA GLY A 110 6.66 19.23 -1.37
C GLY A 110 8.01 18.58 -1.66
N ARG A 111 8.24 17.38 -1.17
CA ARG A 111 9.50 16.66 -1.44
C ARG A 111 9.60 16.22 -2.89
N ARG A 112 10.82 15.97 -3.33
CA ARG A 112 11.13 15.71 -4.72
C ARG A 112 11.48 14.25 -4.97
N LYS A 113 11.37 13.85 -6.24
CA LYS A 113 11.81 12.55 -6.72
C LYS A 113 13.24 12.26 -6.26
N GLY A 114 13.47 11.05 -5.78
CA GLY A 114 14.76 10.59 -5.30
C GLY A 114 15.00 10.81 -3.81
N GLU A 115 14.20 11.65 -3.16
CA GLU A 115 14.32 11.86 -1.73
C GLU A 115 13.69 10.72 -0.95
N GLN A 116 14.33 10.35 0.15
CA GLN A 116 13.79 9.38 1.07
C GLN A 116 12.92 10.09 2.10
N ILE A 117 11.70 9.60 2.26
CA ILE A 117 10.80 10.10 3.28
C ILE A 117 10.75 9.10 4.41
N TYR A 118 10.88 9.59 5.63
CA TYR A 118 10.61 8.85 6.83
C TYR A 118 9.67 9.69 7.69
N TYR A 119 8.48 9.18 7.90
CA TYR A 119 7.48 9.83 8.75
C TYR A 119 7.18 8.93 9.95
N ALA A 120 7.25 9.48 11.15
CA ALA A 120 6.85 8.80 12.37
C ALA A 120 6.07 9.82 13.20
N GLY A 121 4.78 9.58 13.35
CA GLY A 121 3.94 10.50 14.07
C GLY A 121 2.46 10.21 13.92
N PRO A 122 1.63 11.10 14.47
CA PRO A 122 0.20 10.88 14.49
C PRO A 122 -0.47 11.19 13.16
N ILE A 123 -1.55 10.48 12.89
CA ILE A 123 -2.54 10.86 11.88
C ILE A 123 -3.86 10.99 12.60
N ASN A 124 -4.63 12.01 12.19
CA ASN A 124 -5.96 12.21 12.74
C ASN A 124 -6.94 11.33 12.00
N ASN A 125 -7.69 10.53 12.73
CA ASN A 125 -8.79 9.77 12.16
C ASN A 125 -9.98 9.87 13.12
N PRO A 126 -11.22 9.62 12.64
CA PRO A 126 -12.40 9.79 13.49
C PRO A 126 -12.56 8.72 14.58
N GLY A 127 -11.66 7.76 14.64
CA GLY A 127 -11.85 6.60 15.50
C GLY A 127 -12.94 5.71 14.95
N PHE A 128 -12.70 4.42 14.82
CA PHE A 128 -13.71 3.50 14.32
C PHE A 128 -13.43 2.08 14.78
N GLU A 129 -14.46 1.25 14.69
CA GLU A 129 -14.36 -0.16 15.02
C GLU A 129 -14.33 -0.98 13.75
N ILE A 130 -13.39 -1.93 13.70
CA ILE A 130 -13.31 -2.89 12.59
C ILE A 130 -14.22 -4.06 12.93
N LEU A 131 -15.20 -4.30 12.09
CA LEU A 131 -16.13 -5.42 12.27
C LEU A 131 -15.46 -6.73 11.90
N GLU A 132 -15.96 -7.82 12.48
CA GLU A 132 -15.45 -9.16 12.16
C GLU A 132 -15.55 -9.43 10.66
N GLY A 133 -14.51 -10.05 10.12
CA GLY A 133 -14.46 -10.41 8.73
C GLY A 133 -13.09 -10.34 8.15
N GLU A 134 -12.99 -10.68 6.88
CA GLU A 134 -11.77 -10.58 6.10
C GLU A 134 -11.98 -9.53 5.01
N TYR A 135 -11.07 -8.57 4.95
CA TYR A 135 -11.17 -7.45 4.01
C TYR A 135 -9.91 -7.38 3.17
N GLN A 136 -10.10 -7.02 1.91
CA GLN A 136 -9.00 -6.66 1.01
C GLN A 136 -9.04 -5.16 0.79
N VAL A 137 -7.90 -4.52 0.89
CA VAL A 137 -7.79 -3.06 0.76
C VAL A 137 -6.76 -2.75 -0.31
N LEU A 138 -7.18 -1.98 -1.31
CA LEU A 138 -6.26 -1.44 -2.31
C LEU A 138 -5.95 -0.01 -1.93
N LEU A 139 -4.66 0.30 -1.85
CA LEU A 139 -4.19 1.63 -1.50
C LEU A 139 -3.30 2.14 -2.63
N GLU A 140 -3.54 3.36 -3.08
CA GLU A 140 -2.70 4.00 -4.08
C GLU A 140 -2.43 5.43 -3.68
N LEU A 141 -1.14 5.78 -3.60
CA LEU A 141 -0.70 7.15 -3.44
C LEU A 141 -0.31 7.69 -4.81
N TYR A 142 -0.87 8.83 -5.17
CA TYR A 142 -0.55 9.47 -6.44
C TYR A 142 -0.41 10.97 -6.25
N ASN A 143 0.37 11.59 -7.13
CA ASN A 143 0.63 13.03 -7.07
C ASN A 143 -0.36 13.81 -7.94
N GLU A 144 -0.13 15.12 -8.10
CA GLU A 144 -0.98 16.01 -8.89
C GLU A 144 -1.04 15.65 -10.37
N LYS A 145 -0.07 14.91 -10.87
CA LYS A 145 -0.03 14.45 -12.26
C LYS A 145 -0.65 13.08 -12.43
N ARG A 146 -1.25 12.54 -11.37
CA ARG A 146 -1.78 11.18 -11.33
C ARG A 146 -0.71 10.10 -11.51
N SER A 147 0.54 10.43 -11.23
CA SER A 147 1.62 9.44 -11.22
C SER A 147 1.64 8.70 -9.89
N THR A 148 1.77 7.38 -9.95
CA THR A 148 1.78 6.54 -8.77
C THR A 148 3.06 6.74 -7.97
N VAL A 149 2.92 7.09 -6.70
CA VAL A 149 4.02 7.23 -5.75
C VAL A 149 4.23 5.93 -4.99
N ALA A 150 3.15 5.29 -4.61
CA ALA A 150 3.17 3.99 -3.93
C ALA A 150 1.84 3.28 -4.14
N CYS A 151 1.88 1.96 -4.03
CA CYS A 151 0.71 1.12 -4.22
C CYS A 151 0.82 -0.08 -3.28
N ALA A 152 -0.27 -0.46 -2.66
CA ALA A 152 -0.28 -1.62 -1.78
C ALA A 152 -1.60 -2.37 -1.83
N ASN A 153 -1.48 -3.70 -1.74
CA ASN A 153 -2.61 -4.58 -1.46
C ASN A 153 -2.50 -4.98 0.01
N ALA A 154 -3.53 -4.71 0.77
CA ALA A 154 -3.57 -5.06 2.18
C ALA A 154 -4.68 -6.06 2.46
N THR A 155 -4.42 -6.91 3.45
CA THR A 155 -5.41 -7.87 3.96
C THR A 155 -5.63 -7.57 5.43
N VAL A 156 -6.88 -7.44 5.81
CA VAL A 156 -7.29 -7.20 7.19
C VAL A 156 -8.17 -8.37 7.63
N ILE A 157 -7.75 -9.06 8.68
CA ILE A 157 -8.49 -10.19 9.23
C ILE A 157 -8.86 -9.84 10.68
N CYS A 158 -10.14 -9.71 10.94
CA CYS A 158 -10.68 -9.39 12.26
C CYS A 158 -11.60 -10.52 12.74
N SER A 159 -11.25 -11.06 13.89
CA SER A 159 -12.02 -12.17 14.49
C SER A 159 -12.66 -11.81 15.83
#